data_8b7eaa192219ebc7385eaa134dd67f1f
#
_entry.id   8b7eaa192219ebc7385eaa134dd67f1f
#
_cell.length_a   1.000
_cell.length_b   1.000
_cell.length_c   1.000
_cell.angle_alpha   90.00
_cell.angle_beta   90.00
_cell.angle_gamma   90.00
#
_symmetry.space_group_name_H-M   'P 1'
#
loop_
_entity.id
_entity.type
_entity.pdbx_description
1 polymer ?
#
loop_
_entity_poly.entity_id
_entity_poly.type
_entity_poly.pdbx_seq_one_letter_code
_entity_poly.pdbx_strand_id
1 'polypeptide(L)'
;MAKKEANFDRYIDKLLAEAGISASAQGSGVLEIDKALKTASKKQTGRVGYPEFTAVVKDFVIVMEDKPDKSFHCLKDENGDLLLTPKATQDYALNGALFYAKKIVEQTNFKRVFAFGNAGDAKHHVLQPLFVSESDYTELPEVETFDNFSEQNIENYYRYAVLGETPPEDVELGNILKKAKELHEYLRDYGSLSEEEKPLVVSAVLLALREQKDGNFKLDQLNGDTLAGATDGAKIFMQLENCLKRAKVRPEVKKDQILNKFILIKDRPKLNEVDSALGKTPLKFFVEYINANIFKVVMANAAVDYLASFYGEFVSYSGGDGQSLGVVMTPHHITELFCDLVDLKPTDIIFDPCCGTGGFLVSGMHHLLSSAPNEAAKENVKERQIYGIEEREDMFAIATTNMILRGDGQSNIICGDFFKCDTKKLQLEQYTVGMMNPPYSKAKNKHTAHLSELCFVRQLLNSIKGGRCAVIVPVSAMIGKTKEDRDVKKEIFKYHTLEGVISLNKNTFYRIGTVPCAAVFTTGKPHPKDKLVKFINFEDDGFEVKKHIGLVETERAKDRKSYLLDCWHGKIDDVPSKFMVQTTIEDTDEWIHSFYYYNDEIPTELDFLNSIADYLTFEFNMITHGRGYLFEGGNDNA
;
A
#
# COMPACT_ATOMS: atom_id res chain seq x y z
N MET A 1 24.76 -35.50 -2.15
CA MET A 1 23.49 -35.32 -1.41
C MET A 1 23.76 -34.86 0.03
N ALA A 2 24.33 -35.64 0.91
CA ALA A 2 24.53 -35.28 2.33
C ALA A 2 25.20 -33.91 2.61
N LYS A 3 26.15 -33.43 1.78
CA LYS A 3 26.80 -32.12 1.97
C LYS A 3 25.87 -30.94 1.54
N LYS A 4 24.99 -31.16 0.56
CA LYS A 4 24.00 -30.14 0.15
C LYS A 4 22.87 -30.03 1.17
N GLU A 5 22.41 -31.15 1.69
CA GLU A 5 21.41 -31.23 2.75
C GLU A 5 21.89 -30.49 4.01
N ALA A 6 23.08 -30.81 4.53
CA ALA A 6 23.67 -30.12 5.67
C ALA A 6 23.90 -28.60 5.47
N ASN A 7 24.04 -28.14 4.23
CA ASN A 7 24.15 -26.70 3.96
C ASN A 7 22.77 -26.03 3.96
N PHE A 8 21.76 -26.72 3.49
CA PHE A 8 20.38 -26.22 3.52
C PHE A 8 19.83 -26.19 4.95
N ASP A 9 20.06 -27.25 5.73
CA ASP A 9 19.68 -27.30 7.15
C ASP A 9 20.29 -26.14 7.94
N ARG A 10 21.57 -25.77 7.68
CA ARG A 10 22.19 -24.58 8.29
C ARG A 10 21.54 -23.28 7.87
N TYR A 11 21.06 -23.21 6.64
CA TYR A 11 20.34 -22.02 6.16
C TYR A 11 18.98 -21.92 6.86
N ILE A 12 18.24 -23.01 7.00
CA ILE A 12 16.98 -23.06 7.75
C ILE A 12 17.21 -22.70 9.23
N ASP A 13 18.24 -23.26 9.86
CA ASP A 13 18.59 -22.94 11.26
C ASP A 13 18.90 -21.43 11.44
N LYS A 14 19.57 -20.82 10.47
CA LYS A 14 19.83 -19.38 10.47
C LYS A 14 18.53 -18.58 10.39
N LEU A 15 17.60 -18.92 9.50
CA LEU A 15 16.30 -18.24 9.37
C LEU A 15 15.45 -18.40 10.65
N LEU A 16 15.51 -19.56 11.30
CA LEU A 16 14.85 -19.79 12.59
C LEU A 16 15.43 -18.89 13.69
N ALA A 17 16.77 -18.79 13.74
CA ALA A 17 17.44 -17.93 14.71
C ALA A 17 17.11 -16.44 14.47
N GLU A 18 17.04 -15.99 13.21
CA GLU A 18 16.63 -14.63 12.83
C GLU A 18 15.21 -14.31 13.29
N ALA A 19 14.28 -15.28 13.20
CA ALA A 19 12.93 -15.18 13.70
C ALA A 19 12.81 -15.34 15.24
N GLY A 20 13.90 -15.60 15.95
CA GLY A 20 13.91 -15.82 17.39
C GLY A 20 13.29 -17.15 17.81
N ILE A 21 13.25 -18.15 16.92
CA ILE A 21 12.69 -19.48 17.18
C ILE A 21 13.80 -20.44 17.57
N SER A 22 13.72 -20.99 18.78
CA SER A 22 14.63 -22.04 19.25
C SER A 22 14.13 -23.41 18.81
N ALA A 23 14.73 -23.97 17.78
CA ALA A 23 14.40 -25.32 17.29
C ALA A 23 15.44 -26.35 17.75
N SER A 24 15.00 -27.58 17.94
CA SER A 24 15.83 -28.73 18.27
C SER A 24 15.94 -29.65 17.07
N ALA A 25 17.16 -30.02 16.71
CA ALA A 25 17.40 -31.06 15.73
C ALA A 25 17.19 -32.45 16.38
N GLN A 26 16.44 -33.33 15.71
CA GLN A 26 16.20 -34.72 16.14
C GLN A 26 15.49 -34.86 17.51
N GLY A 27 14.54 -34.01 17.79
CA GLY A 27 13.71 -34.03 19.00
C GLY A 27 13.06 -32.70 19.26
N SER A 28 12.27 -32.57 20.33
CA SER A 28 11.59 -31.32 20.68
C SER A 28 12.03 -30.76 22.05
N GLY A 29 12.70 -31.56 22.85
CA GLY A 29 12.95 -31.27 24.26
C GLY A 29 11.71 -31.39 25.16
N VAL A 30 10.53 -31.71 24.58
CA VAL A 30 9.28 -31.96 25.29
C VAL A 30 8.98 -33.46 25.31
N LEU A 31 8.93 -34.03 26.53
CA LEU A 31 8.84 -35.49 26.73
C LEU A 31 7.63 -36.13 26.01
N GLU A 32 6.51 -35.45 25.96
CA GLU A 32 5.28 -35.92 25.32
C GLU A 32 5.43 -36.00 23.79
N ILE A 33 5.98 -34.94 23.17
CA ILE A 33 6.26 -34.88 21.74
C ILE A 33 7.32 -35.92 21.37
N ASP A 34 8.41 -36.00 22.15
CA ASP A 34 9.47 -36.98 21.87
C ASP A 34 9.02 -38.43 21.98
N LYS A 35 8.04 -38.71 22.85
CA LYS A 35 7.39 -40.05 22.91
C LYS A 35 6.58 -40.30 21.65
N ALA A 36 5.79 -39.35 21.16
CA ALA A 36 5.02 -39.48 19.93
C ALA A 36 5.95 -39.70 18.71
N LEU A 37 7.01 -38.91 18.60
CA LEU A 37 8.01 -39.02 17.53
C LEU A 37 8.74 -40.40 17.54
N LYS A 38 8.98 -40.97 18.73
CA LYS A 38 9.58 -42.32 18.84
C LYS A 38 8.70 -43.44 18.20
N THR A 39 7.40 -43.23 18.09
CA THR A 39 6.51 -44.17 17.41
C THR A 39 6.42 -43.90 15.90
N ALA A 40 6.93 -42.75 15.44
CA ALA A 40 6.88 -42.37 14.04
C ALA A 40 8.02 -43.00 13.24
N SER A 41 7.71 -44.00 12.40
CA SER A 41 8.67 -44.67 11.52
C SER A 41 8.24 -44.52 10.07
N LYS A 42 8.84 -43.56 9.33
CA LYS A 42 8.60 -43.39 7.89
C LYS A 42 8.85 -44.66 7.07
N LYS A 43 9.77 -45.51 7.51
CA LYS A 43 10.15 -46.77 6.84
C LYS A 43 9.31 -47.96 7.27
N GLN A 44 8.39 -47.83 8.24
CA GLN A 44 7.63 -48.93 8.84
C GLN A 44 8.54 -50.08 9.36
N THR A 45 9.81 -49.81 9.61
CA THR A 45 10.81 -50.78 10.08
C THR A 45 10.90 -50.86 11.60
N GLY A 46 10.08 -50.07 12.32
CA GLY A 46 10.15 -49.92 13.78
C GLY A 46 11.36 -49.11 14.27
N ARG A 47 12.21 -48.58 13.39
CA ARG A 47 13.26 -47.64 13.76
C ARG A 47 12.70 -46.23 13.94
N VAL A 48 13.11 -45.57 15.01
CA VAL A 48 12.72 -44.21 15.34
C VAL A 48 13.14 -43.26 14.22
N GLY A 49 12.23 -42.35 13.82
CA GLY A 49 12.51 -41.27 12.91
C GLY A 49 12.19 -39.93 13.61
N TYR A 50 12.99 -38.93 13.33
CA TYR A 50 12.77 -37.57 13.82
C TYR A 50 12.68 -36.62 12.63
N PRO A 51 11.92 -35.52 12.74
CA PRO A 51 11.99 -34.42 11.78
C PRO A 51 13.36 -33.73 11.88
N GLU A 52 13.76 -32.98 10.85
CA GLU A 52 15.02 -32.23 10.86
C GLU A 52 15.02 -31.18 11.97
N PHE A 53 13.90 -30.45 12.13
CA PHE A 53 13.72 -29.50 13.22
C PHE A 53 12.35 -29.65 13.88
N THR A 54 12.33 -29.43 15.18
CA THR A 54 11.10 -29.29 15.97
C THR A 54 11.24 -28.12 16.92
N ALA A 55 10.24 -27.24 16.96
CA ALA A 55 10.17 -26.14 17.92
C ALA A 55 8.82 -26.14 18.64
N VAL A 56 8.79 -25.60 19.85
CA VAL A 56 7.57 -25.31 20.58
C VAL A 56 7.54 -23.81 20.84
N VAL A 57 6.53 -23.15 20.28
CA VAL A 57 6.34 -21.70 20.40
C VAL A 57 4.96 -21.46 21.02
N LYS A 58 4.91 -21.02 22.27
CA LYS A 58 3.69 -20.97 23.09
C LYS A 58 3.04 -22.37 23.16
N ASP A 59 1.81 -22.51 22.68
CA ASP A 59 1.05 -23.76 22.59
C ASP A 59 1.05 -24.39 21.20
N PHE A 60 1.89 -23.85 20.28
CA PHE A 60 2.08 -24.39 18.96
C PHE A 60 3.33 -25.28 18.89
N VAL A 61 3.22 -26.36 18.12
CA VAL A 61 4.38 -27.16 17.72
C VAL A 61 4.69 -26.90 16.26
N ILE A 62 5.95 -26.69 15.95
CA ILE A 62 6.44 -26.51 14.58
C ILE A 62 7.33 -27.70 14.25
N VAL A 63 7.04 -28.37 13.13
CA VAL A 63 7.79 -29.55 12.65
C VAL A 63 8.29 -29.28 11.26
N MET A 64 9.56 -29.51 10.97
CA MET A 64 10.15 -29.23 9.67
C MET A 64 10.89 -30.42 9.09
N GLU A 65 10.74 -30.60 7.79
CA GLU A 65 11.52 -31.52 6.97
C GLU A 65 12.17 -30.78 5.82
N ASP A 66 13.47 -31.01 5.66
CA ASP A 66 14.31 -30.32 4.69
C ASP A 66 14.72 -31.28 3.56
N LYS A 67 14.72 -30.78 2.31
CA LYS A 67 15.28 -31.49 1.15
C LYS A 67 16.17 -30.55 0.33
N PRO A 68 17.33 -31.00 -0.14
CA PRO A 68 18.32 -30.16 -0.81
C PRO A 68 17.99 -29.84 -2.27
N ASP A 69 16.76 -30.12 -2.73
CA ASP A 69 16.31 -29.90 -4.11
C ASP A 69 14.80 -29.68 -4.15
N LYS A 70 14.34 -28.62 -4.83
CA LYS A 70 12.93 -28.28 -4.97
C LYS A 70 12.06 -29.37 -5.56
N SER A 71 12.62 -30.23 -6.41
CA SER A 71 11.88 -31.37 -6.99
C SER A 71 11.39 -32.39 -5.94
N PHE A 72 11.92 -32.34 -4.73
CA PHE A 72 11.50 -33.16 -3.58
C PHE A 72 10.69 -32.38 -2.55
N HIS A 73 10.03 -31.30 -2.97
CA HIS A 73 9.19 -30.50 -2.09
C HIS A 73 7.94 -31.27 -1.65
N CYS A 74 7.07 -31.67 -2.58
CA CYS A 74 5.85 -32.40 -2.26
C CYS A 74 5.46 -33.42 -3.34
N LEU A 75 4.69 -34.44 -2.95
CA LEU A 75 4.06 -35.42 -3.85
C LEU A 75 2.58 -35.50 -3.54
N LYS A 76 1.73 -35.23 -4.53
CA LYS A 76 0.27 -35.20 -4.41
C LYS A 76 -0.36 -36.32 -5.26
N ASP A 77 -1.58 -36.69 -4.93
CA ASP A 77 -2.39 -37.58 -5.73
C ASP A 77 -3.17 -36.82 -6.83
N GLU A 78 -4.03 -37.54 -7.56
CA GLU A 78 -4.87 -36.99 -8.65
C GLU A 78 -5.92 -35.98 -8.15
N ASN A 79 -6.24 -35.96 -6.84
CA ASN A 79 -7.17 -35.02 -6.22
C ASN A 79 -6.47 -33.79 -5.65
N GLY A 80 -5.13 -33.77 -5.68
CA GLY A 80 -4.32 -32.70 -5.11
C GLY A 80 -3.94 -32.91 -3.64
N ASP A 81 -4.27 -34.05 -3.04
CA ASP A 81 -3.96 -34.36 -1.63
C ASP A 81 -2.55 -34.92 -1.46
N LEU A 82 -1.89 -34.56 -0.35
CA LEU A 82 -0.54 -35.05 -0.03
C LEU A 82 -0.54 -36.54 0.28
N LEU A 83 0.29 -37.28 -0.45
CA LEU A 83 0.43 -38.73 -0.26
C LEU A 83 1.20 -39.05 1.03
N LEU A 84 0.67 -39.97 1.87
CA LEU A 84 1.33 -40.48 3.07
C LEU A 84 1.90 -41.90 2.90
N THR A 85 2.23 -42.28 1.67
CA THR A 85 2.92 -43.56 1.42
C THR A 85 4.35 -43.51 1.99
N PRO A 86 4.96 -44.67 2.36
CA PRO A 86 6.31 -44.74 2.88
C PRO A 86 7.35 -44.04 1.98
N LYS A 87 7.18 -44.12 0.66
CA LYS A 87 8.05 -43.47 -0.30
C LYS A 87 7.86 -41.93 -0.27
N ALA A 88 6.61 -41.45 -0.31
CA ALA A 88 6.32 -40.02 -0.30
C ALA A 88 6.83 -39.34 0.98
N THR A 89 6.59 -39.94 2.15
CA THR A 89 7.02 -39.41 3.44
C THR A 89 8.54 -39.42 3.65
N GLN A 90 9.29 -40.24 2.90
CA GLN A 90 10.75 -40.29 2.97
C GLN A 90 11.40 -39.32 2.01
N ASP A 91 10.90 -39.26 0.78
CA ASP A 91 11.55 -38.57 -0.32
C ASP A 91 11.15 -37.10 -0.41
N TYR A 92 9.95 -36.73 0.05
CA TYR A 92 9.40 -35.38 -0.09
C TYR A 92 9.23 -34.66 1.24
N ALA A 93 9.67 -33.39 1.27
CA ALA A 93 9.72 -32.58 2.49
C ALA A 93 8.34 -32.39 3.13
N LEU A 94 7.37 -31.87 2.37
CA LEU A 94 6.03 -31.54 2.90
C LEU A 94 5.26 -32.79 3.35
N ASN A 95 5.40 -33.91 2.61
CA ASN A 95 4.79 -35.19 2.98
C ASN A 95 5.40 -35.79 4.26
N GLY A 96 6.71 -35.61 4.44
CA GLY A 96 7.42 -36.01 5.64
C GLY A 96 7.04 -35.20 6.86
N ALA A 97 6.96 -33.88 6.72
CA ALA A 97 6.52 -32.95 7.78
C ALA A 97 5.09 -33.24 8.23
N LEU A 98 4.16 -33.42 7.27
CA LEU A 98 2.77 -33.78 7.54
C LEU A 98 2.67 -35.12 8.31
N PHE A 99 3.48 -36.09 7.94
CA PHE A 99 3.49 -37.40 8.63
C PHE A 99 3.84 -37.28 10.11
N TYR A 100 4.88 -36.51 10.45
CA TYR A 100 5.26 -36.25 11.84
C TYR A 100 4.24 -35.39 12.59
N ALA A 101 3.73 -34.34 11.97
CA ALA A 101 2.73 -33.48 12.55
C ALA A 101 1.45 -34.24 12.93
N LYS A 102 0.95 -35.14 12.04
CA LYS A 102 -0.19 -36.02 12.34
C LYS A 102 0.09 -36.88 13.56
N LYS A 103 1.30 -37.46 13.70
CA LYS A 103 1.66 -38.28 14.87
C LYS A 103 1.66 -37.47 16.18
N ILE A 104 2.09 -36.21 16.13
CA ILE A 104 2.05 -35.32 17.30
C ILE A 104 0.59 -35.02 17.69
N VAL A 105 -0.24 -34.60 16.71
CA VAL A 105 -1.65 -34.30 16.96
C VAL A 105 -2.41 -35.52 17.48
N GLU A 106 -2.18 -36.72 16.92
CA GLU A 106 -2.84 -37.99 17.33
C GLU A 106 -2.46 -38.42 18.76
N GLN A 107 -1.19 -38.26 19.16
CA GLN A 107 -0.63 -38.90 20.35
C GLN A 107 -0.27 -37.97 21.49
N THR A 108 -0.52 -36.67 21.34
CA THR A 108 -0.21 -35.65 22.36
C THR A 108 -1.38 -34.74 22.61
N ASN A 109 -1.25 -33.90 23.66
CA ASN A 109 -2.21 -32.82 23.94
C ASN A 109 -1.98 -31.59 23.05
N PHE A 110 -0.92 -31.55 22.25
CA PHE A 110 -0.66 -30.47 21.32
C PHE A 110 -1.54 -30.63 20.07
N LYS A 111 -2.54 -29.73 19.94
CA LYS A 111 -3.53 -29.75 18.83
C LYS A 111 -3.31 -28.65 17.80
N ARG A 112 -2.35 -27.77 18.04
CA ARG A 112 -1.97 -26.67 17.14
C ARG A 112 -0.57 -26.94 16.58
N VAL A 113 -0.51 -27.60 15.44
CA VAL A 113 0.74 -28.05 14.85
C VAL A 113 0.91 -27.45 13.45
N PHE A 114 1.99 -26.73 13.24
CA PHE A 114 2.45 -26.33 11.91
C PHE A 114 3.50 -27.32 11.41
N ALA A 115 3.34 -27.74 10.17
CA ALA A 115 4.30 -28.62 9.49
C ALA A 115 4.90 -27.87 8.29
N PHE A 116 6.21 -27.84 8.19
CA PHE A 116 6.93 -27.18 7.10
C PHE A 116 7.64 -28.19 6.21
N GLY A 117 7.35 -28.12 4.91
CA GLY A 117 8.17 -28.76 3.88
C GLY A 117 9.11 -27.73 3.28
N ASN A 118 10.41 -27.83 3.60
CA ASN A 118 11.43 -26.94 3.08
C ASN A 118 12.22 -27.66 1.99
N ALA A 119 12.38 -27.07 0.81
CA ALA A 119 13.10 -27.72 -0.27
C ALA A 119 13.89 -26.72 -1.12
N GLY A 120 15.16 -27.03 -1.43
CA GLY A 120 16.01 -26.19 -2.26
C GLY A 120 17.39 -25.90 -1.67
N ASP A 121 17.88 -24.68 -1.90
CA ASP A 121 19.14 -24.18 -1.36
C ASP A 121 18.97 -22.72 -0.89
N ALA A 122 20.02 -22.12 -0.36
CA ALA A 122 19.96 -20.75 0.18
C ALA A 122 19.56 -19.67 -0.84
N LYS A 123 19.67 -19.95 -2.14
CA LYS A 123 19.31 -19.00 -3.20
C LYS A 123 17.92 -19.27 -3.81
N HIS A 124 17.56 -20.54 -3.90
CA HIS A 124 16.33 -20.99 -4.55
C HIS A 124 15.66 -22.08 -3.71
N HIS A 125 14.69 -21.69 -2.90
CA HIS A 125 13.98 -22.61 -2.00
C HIS A 125 12.49 -22.38 -2.00
N VAL A 126 11.78 -23.32 -1.37
CA VAL A 126 10.36 -23.24 -1.03
C VAL A 126 10.26 -23.54 0.46
N LEU A 127 9.57 -22.70 1.22
CA LEU A 127 9.20 -22.89 2.61
C LEU A 127 7.67 -22.89 2.69
N GLN A 128 7.06 -24.06 2.71
CA GLN A 128 5.60 -24.16 2.71
C GLN A 128 5.08 -24.68 4.04
N PRO A 129 4.28 -23.89 4.78
CA PRO A 129 3.59 -24.32 5.97
C PRO A 129 2.30 -25.07 5.67
N LEU A 130 1.99 -26.05 6.51
CA LEU A 130 0.67 -26.66 6.68
C LEU A 130 0.21 -26.41 8.10
N PHE A 131 -1.07 -26.19 8.32
CA PHE A 131 -1.67 -26.35 9.64
C PHE A 131 -2.32 -27.72 9.74
N VAL A 132 -2.00 -28.49 10.80
CA VAL A 132 -2.47 -29.86 10.97
C VAL A 132 -3.39 -29.94 12.19
N SER A 133 -4.63 -30.36 11.96
CA SER A 133 -5.65 -30.61 12.98
C SER A 133 -5.86 -32.12 13.20
N GLU A 134 -6.76 -32.49 14.13
CA GLU A 134 -7.07 -33.90 14.42
C GLU A 134 -7.64 -34.64 13.21
N SER A 135 -8.44 -33.97 12.39
CA SER A 135 -9.18 -34.58 11.29
C SER A 135 -8.53 -34.34 9.93
N ASP A 136 -7.83 -33.25 9.74
CA ASP A 136 -7.39 -32.80 8.41
C ASP A 136 -6.15 -31.91 8.47
N TYR A 137 -5.67 -31.43 7.32
CA TYR A 137 -4.64 -30.41 7.21
C TYR A 137 -5.08 -29.33 6.24
N THR A 138 -4.57 -28.11 6.46
CA THR A 138 -4.78 -26.96 5.58
C THR A 138 -3.44 -26.54 5.01
N GLU A 139 -3.33 -26.47 3.69
CA GLU A 139 -2.16 -25.88 3.03
C GLU A 139 -2.23 -24.36 3.17
N LEU A 140 -1.11 -23.76 3.58
CA LEU A 140 -0.99 -22.33 3.74
C LEU A 140 -0.05 -21.77 2.65
N PRO A 141 -0.12 -20.46 2.35
CA PRO A 141 0.79 -19.84 1.38
C PRO A 141 2.26 -20.07 1.74
N GLU A 142 3.11 -20.20 0.71
CA GLU A 142 4.56 -20.24 0.89
C GLU A 142 5.04 -18.97 1.62
N VAL A 143 6.04 -19.14 2.48
CA VAL A 143 6.67 -18.04 3.23
C VAL A 143 8.15 -17.94 2.85
N GLU A 144 8.73 -16.76 3.04
CA GLU A 144 10.16 -16.56 2.77
C GLU A 144 11.01 -16.59 4.05
N THR A 145 10.38 -16.30 5.19
CA THR A 145 11.02 -16.32 6.52
C THR A 145 10.09 -16.98 7.54
N PHE A 146 10.60 -17.21 8.76
CA PHE A 146 9.80 -17.76 9.86
C PHE A 146 9.25 -16.70 10.83
N ASP A 147 9.29 -15.40 10.47
CA ASP A 147 8.89 -14.30 11.36
C ASP A 147 7.44 -14.42 11.86
N ASN A 148 6.53 -14.89 10.99
CA ASN A 148 5.13 -15.12 11.33
C ASN A 148 4.94 -16.22 12.39
N PHE A 149 5.94 -17.07 12.59
CA PHE A 149 5.92 -18.18 13.53
C PHE A 149 6.72 -17.90 14.81
N SER A 150 7.23 -16.68 14.97
CA SER A 150 7.86 -16.20 16.20
C SER A 150 6.87 -16.16 17.37
N GLU A 151 7.38 -16.13 18.61
CA GLU A 151 6.56 -16.04 19.81
C GLU A 151 5.60 -14.83 19.80
N GLN A 152 5.99 -13.75 19.15
CA GLN A 152 5.17 -12.54 19.04
C GLN A 152 4.02 -12.68 18.03
N ASN A 153 4.24 -13.40 16.92
CA ASN A 153 3.37 -13.36 15.74
C ASN A 153 2.54 -14.62 15.53
N ILE A 154 2.94 -15.78 16.04
CA ILE A 154 2.34 -17.09 15.71
C ILE A 154 0.84 -17.17 16.01
N GLU A 155 0.36 -16.55 17.09
CA GLU A 155 -1.06 -16.55 17.43
C GLU A 155 -1.86 -15.73 16.42
N ASN A 156 -1.34 -14.59 15.98
CA ASN A 156 -1.97 -13.77 14.96
C ASN A 156 -1.99 -14.48 13.61
N TYR A 157 -0.87 -15.11 13.22
CA TYR A 157 -0.81 -15.91 11.99
C TYR A 157 -1.85 -17.03 12.00
N TYR A 158 -1.98 -17.76 13.12
CA TYR A 158 -3.00 -18.79 13.27
C TYR A 158 -4.42 -18.23 13.12
N ARG A 159 -4.74 -17.11 13.79
CA ARG A 159 -6.06 -16.49 13.71
C ARG A 159 -6.41 -16.04 12.29
N TYR A 160 -5.47 -15.46 11.59
CA TYR A 160 -5.73 -14.87 10.27
C TYR A 160 -5.60 -15.86 9.13
N ALA A 161 -4.51 -16.63 9.08
CA ALA A 161 -4.24 -17.56 7.99
C ALA A 161 -5.00 -18.88 8.10
N VAL A 162 -5.21 -19.40 9.34
CA VAL A 162 -5.87 -20.67 9.56
C VAL A 162 -7.36 -20.51 9.87
N LEU A 163 -7.71 -19.60 10.82
CA LEU A 163 -9.12 -19.40 11.20
C LEU A 163 -9.86 -18.43 10.27
N GLY A 164 -9.16 -17.73 9.36
CA GLY A 164 -9.76 -16.78 8.43
C GLY A 164 -10.33 -15.53 9.11
N GLU A 165 -9.86 -15.20 10.33
CA GLU A 165 -10.24 -13.98 11.00
C GLU A 165 -9.67 -12.76 10.26
N THR A 166 -10.40 -11.67 10.25
CA THR A 166 -9.92 -10.41 9.67
C THR A 166 -9.00 -9.71 10.67
N PRO A 167 -7.79 -9.23 10.25
CA PRO A 167 -6.92 -8.47 11.13
C PRO A 167 -7.64 -7.27 11.76
N PRO A 168 -7.34 -6.89 13.01
CA PRO A 168 -7.98 -5.76 13.68
C PRO A 168 -7.88 -4.44 12.90
N GLU A 169 -6.75 -4.21 12.22
CA GLU A 169 -6.53 -3.02 11.38
C GLU A 169 -7.47 -3.00 10.17
N ASP A 170 -7.68 -4.13 9.50
CA ASP A 170 -8.65 -4.26 8.40
C ASP A 170 -10.10 -4.09 8.90
N VAL A 171 -10.40 -4.59 10.09
CA VAL A 171 -11.71 -4.41 10.73
C VAL A 171 -11.95 -2.94 11.05
N GLU A 172 -10.95 -2.24 11.61
CA GLU A 172 -11.04 -0.80 11.88
C GLU A 172 -11.19 0.02 10.60
N LEU A 173 -10.39 -0.27 9.57
CA LEU A 173 -10.50 0.38 8.27
C LEU A 173 -11.89 0.13 7.64
N GLY A 174 -12.37 -1.10 7.64
CA GLY A 174 -13.69 -1.45 7.14
C GLY A 174 -14.81 -0.71 7.89
N ASN A 175 -14.69 -0.57 9.21
CA ASN A 175 -15.62 0.19 10.02
C ASN A 175 -15.59 1.69 9.68
N ILE A 176 -14.40 2.28 9.54
CA ILE A 176 -14.23 3.70 9.16
C ILE A 176 -14.86 3.95 7.79
N LEU A 177 -14.59 3.11 6.78
CA LEU A 177 -15.17 3.23 5.45
C LEU A 177 -16.69 3.10 5.46
N LYS A 178 -17.25 2.17 6.25
CA LYS A 178 -18.69 2.05 6.45
C LYS A 178 -19.26 3.33 7.06
N LYS A 179 -18.62 3.87 8.10
CA LYS A 179 -19.04 5.11 8.76
C LYS A 179 -18.88 6.34 7.85
N ALA A 180 -17.90 6.34 6.97
CA ALA A 180 -17.75 7.37 5.93
C ALA A 180 -18.92 7.35 4.95
N LYS A 181 -19.37 6.17 4.50
CA LYS A 181 -20.55 6.03 3.63
C LYS A 181 -21.82 6.51 4.31
N GLU A 182 -22.06 6.11 5.55
CA GLU A 182 -23.20 6.58 6.34
C GLU A 182 -23.19 8.13 6.47
N LEU A 183 -22.01 8.69 6.80
CA LEU A 183 -21.84 10.14 6.90
C LEU A 183 -22.06 10.85 5.56
N HIS A 184 -21.58 10.26 4.46
CA HIS A 184 -21.80 10.80 3.11
C HIS A 184 -23.30 10.98 2.80
N GLU A 185 -24.13 9.98 3.14
CA GLU A 185 -25.58 10.05 3.00
C GLU A 185 -26.18 11.12 3.92
N TYR A 186 -25.76 11.18 5.19
CA TYR A 186 -26.25 12.19 6.13
C TYR A 186 -25.93 13.64 5.70
N LEU A 187 -24.73 13.87 5.16
CA LEU A 187 -24.31 15.17 4.64
C LEU A 187 -25.18 15.60 3.44
N ARG A 188 -25.60 14.64 2.58
CA ARG A 188 -26.53 14.89 1.49
C ARG A 188 -27.93 15.16 2.02
N ASP A 189 -28.47 14.27 2.85
CA ASP A 189 -29.89 14.27 3.21
C ASP A 189 -30.24 15.41 4.19
N TYR A 190 -29.41 15.64 5.18
CA TYR A 190 -29.64 16.68 6.19
C TYR A 190 -28.92 18.01 5.87
N GLY A 191 -27.72 17.95 5.28
CA GLY A 191 -26.93 19.14 4.96
C GLY A 191 -27.24 19.75 3.60
N SER A 192 -27.85 19.00 2.68
CA SER A 192 -28.02 19.38 1.27
C SER A 192 -26.71 19.86 0.65
N LEU A 193 -25.63 19.13 0.92
CA LEU A 193 -24.28 19.46 0.48
C LEU A 193 -23.95 18.81 -0.85
N SER A 194 -23.30 19.54 -1.74
CA SER A 194 -22.70 19.00 -2.95
C SER A 194 -21.51 18.09 -2.63
N GLU A 195 -21.08 17.29 -3.61
CA GLU A 195 -19.95 16.37 -3.43
C GLU A 195 -18.65 17.09 -3.06
N GLU A 196 -18.44 18.30 -3.58
CA GLU A 196 -17.26 19.13 -3.27
C GLU A 196 -17.34 19.79 -1.88
N GLU A 197 -18.54 20.03 -1.37
CA GLU A 197 -18.76 20.68 -0.07
C GLU A 197 -18.66 19.70 1.10
N LYS A 198 -19.02 18.42 0.90
CA LYS A 198 -19.00 17.40 1.96
C LYS A 198 -17.62 17.26 2.62
N PRO A 199 -16.51 17.09 1.87
CA PRO A 199 -15.18 17.01 2.45
C PRO A 199 -14.77 18.27 3.22
N LEU A 200 -15.21 19.44 2.78
CA LEU A 200 -14.93 20.70 3.46
C LEU A 200 -15.63 20.77 4.83
N VAL A 201 -16.91 20.40 4.90
CA VAL A 201 -17.64 20.35 6.18
C VAL A 201 -16.98 19.38 7.14
N VAL A 202 -16.60 18.20 6.65
CA VAL A 202 -15.89 17.20 7.47
C VAL A 202 -14.56 17.73 7.97
N SER A 203 -13.75 18.34 7.10
CA SER A 203 -12.45 18.93 7.47
C SER A 203 -12.60 20.00 8.56
N ALA A 204 -13.59 20.86 8.43
CA ALA A 204 -13.85 21.87 9.42
C ALA A 204 -14.27 21.27 10.78
N VAL A 205 -15.13 20.26 10.77
CA VAL A 205 -15.52 19.55 12.00
C VAL A 205 -14.32 18.88 12.66
N LEU A 206 -13.45 18.22 11.89
CA LEU A 206 -12.24 17.58 12.43
C LEU A 206 -11.29 18.60 13.08
N LEU A 207 -11.08 19.76 12.45
CA LEU A 207 -10.27 20.85 13.04
C LEU A 207 -10.90 21.41 14.31
N ALA A 208 -12.22 21.58 14.35
CA ALA A 208 -12.92 22.05 15.56
C ALA A 208 -12.84 21.03 16.69
N LEU A 209 -12.97 19.73 16.39
CA LEU A 209 -12.85 18.64 17.37
C LEU A 209 -11.43 18.55 17.96
N ARG A 210 -10.40 18.92 17.22
CA ARG A 210 -9.03 19.02 17.74
C ARG A 210 -8.93 19.96 18.95
N GLU A 211 -9.72 21.04 18.94
CA GLU A 211 -9.76 22.05 19.98
C GLU A 211 -10.35 21.53 21.32
N GLN A 212 -10.98 20.34 21.33
CA GLN A 212 -11.46 19.71 22.56
C GLN A 212 -10.32 19.33 23.50
N LYS A 213 -9.15 18.93 22.97
CA LYS A 213 -7.99 18.56 23.81
C LYS A 213 -7.55 19.69 24.74
N ASP A 214 -7.70 20.92 24.28
CA ASP A 214 -7.28 22.11 25.02
C ASP A 214 -8.42 22.75 25.82
N GLY A 215 -9.58 22.08 25.87
CA GLY A 215 -10.76 22.54 26.60
C GLY A 215 -11.49 23.74 25.99
N ASN A 216 -11.14 24.13 24.76
CA ASN A 216 -11.69 25.32 24.11
C ASN A 216 -13.01 25.06 23.38
N PHE A 217 -13.30 23.80 23.09
CA PHE A 217 -14.52 23.38 22.41
C PHE A 217 -15.22 22.25 23.18
N LYS A 218 -16.52 22.40 23.42
CA LYS A 218 -17.37 21.37 24.00
C LYS A 218 -18.61 21.19 23.15
N LEU A 219 -19.05 19.93 23.01
CA LEU A 219 -20.22 19.59 22.15
C LEU A 219 -21.53 20.18 22.69
N ASP A 220 -21.66 20.38 23.98
CA ASP A 220 -22.85 20.98 24.63
C ASP A 220 -23.03 22.47 24.28
N GLN A 221 -21.97 23.14 23.80
CA GLN A 221 -22.06 24.51 23.31
C GLN A 221 -22.89 24.64 22.00
N LEU A 222 -23.01 23.54 21.24
CA LEU A 222 -23.84 23.49 20.03
C LEU A 222 -25.30 23.29 20.45
N ASN A 223 -26.04 24.37 20.56
CA ASN A 223 -27.40 24.39 21.09
C ASN A 223 -28.48 24.83 20.10
N GLY A 224 -28.10 25.05 18.81
CA GLY A 224 -29.05 25.47 17.77
C GLY A 224 -29.50 26.93 17.92
N ASP A 225 -28.67 27.80 18.49
CA ASP A 225 -28.98 29.22 18.62
C ASP A 225 -29.11 29.86 17.22
N THR A 226 -30.10 30.74 17.05
CA THR A 226 -30.40 31.41 15.79
C THR A 226 -29.85 32.86 15.72
N LEU A 227 -29.28 33.36 16.82
CA LEU A 227 -28.72 34.69 16.84
C LEU A 227 -27.47 34.78 15.95
N ALA A 228 -27.35 35.86 15.19
CA ALA A 228 -26.19 36.11 14.34
C ALA A 228 -24.90 36.08 15.20
N GLY A 229 -23.94 35.26 14.78
CA GLY A 229 -22.67 35.05 15.50
C GLY A 229 -22.71 34.02 16.64
N ALA A 230 -23.90 33.50 17.02
CA ALA A 230 -24.08 32.49 18.05
C ALA A 230 -24.59 31.15 17.51
N THR A 231 -24.78 31.03 16.21
CA THR A 231 -25.19 29.77 15.55
C THR A 231 -24.14 28.68 15.77
N ASP A 232 -24.51 27.43 15.63
CA ASP A 232 -23.59 26.30 15.76
C ASP A 232 -22.43 26.41 14.75
N GLY A 233 -22.72 26.86 13.52
CA GLY A 233 -21.72 27.14 12.50
C GLY A 233 -20.76 28.27 12.90
N ALA A 234 -21.27 29.35 13.49
CA ALA A 234 -20.41 30.43 13.99
C ALA A 234 -19.45 29.96 15.09
N LYS A 235 -19.94 29.11 16.00
CA LYS A 235 -19.13 28.52 17.07
C LYS A 235 -18.03 27.60 16.52
N ILE A 236 -18.36 26.72 15.57
CA ILE A 236 -17.38 25.86 14.89
C ILE A 236 -16.38 26.71 14.12
N PHE A 237 -16.82 27.70 13.36
CA PHE A 237 -15.94 28.58 12.58
C PHE A 237 -14.96 29.33 13.48
N MET A 238 -15.37 29.77 14.65
CA MET A 238 -14.47 30.37 15.65
C MET A 238 -13.39 29.37 16.10
N GLN A 239 -13.73 28.09 16.27
CA GLN A 239 -12.72 27.07 16.60
C GLN A 239 -11.75 26.81 15.46
N LEU A 240 -12.21 26.89 14.20
CA LEU A 240 -11.32 26.83 13.04
C LEU A 240 -10.31 27.99 13.06
N GLU A 241 -10.75 29.20 13.30
CA GLU A 241 -9.86 30.37 13.42
C GLU A 241 -8.83 30.15 14.54
N ASN A 242 -9.25 29.65 15.69
CA ASN A 242 -8.36 29.36 16.82
C ASN A 242 -7.35 28.26 16.47
N CYS A 243 -7.80 27.18 15.83
CA CYS A 243 -6.95 26.09 15.39
C CYS A 243 -5.88 26.59 14.40
N LEU A 244 -6.25 27.35 13.37
CA LEU A 244 -5.33 27.92 12.39
C LEU A 244 -4.34 28.92 13.00
N LYS A 245 -4.78 29.74 13.99
CA LYS A 245 -3.88 30.64 14.74
C LYS A 245 -2.84 29.86 15.53
N ARG A 246 -3.25 28.79 16.24
CA ARG A 246 -2.32 27.92 16.99
C ARG A 246 -1.38 27.15 16.09
N ALA A 247 -1.88 26.69 14.96
CA ALA A 247 -1.08 26.07 13.93
C ALA A 247 -0.07 27.04 13.28
N LYS A 248 -0.10 28.33 13.64
CA LYS A 248 0.80 29.39 13.10
C LYS A 248 0.79 29.44 11.57
N VAL A 249 -0.34 29.15 10.92
CA VAL A 249 -0.47 29.19 9.46
C VAL A 249 -0.05 30.54 8.90
N ARG A 250 0.91 30.54 8.01
CA ARG A 250 1.46 31.76 7.38
C ARG A 250 1.62 31.56 5.86
N PRO A 251 1.57 32.62 5.03
CA PRO A 251 1.21 34.01 5.41
C PRO A 251 -0.28 34.16 5.77
N GLU A 252 -0.71 35.27 6.32
CA GLU A 252 -2.09 35.54 6.74
C GLU A 252 -3.09 35.35 5.58
N VAL A 253 -2.70 35.74 4.35
CA VAL A 253 -3.51 35.54 3.13
C VAL A 253 -3.88 34.05 2.95
N LYS A 254 -2.99 33.12 3.28
CA LYS A 254 -3.26 31.67 3.22
C LYS A 254 -4.31 31.26 4.25
N LYS A 255 -4.22 31.78 5.45
CA LYS A 255 -5.23 31.52 6.49
C LYS A 255 -6.61 31.99 6.04
N ASP A 256 -6.68 33.20 5.45
CA ASP A 256 -7.92 33.74 4.90
C ASP A 256 -8.46 32.89 3.74
N GLN A 257 -7.61 32.39 2.85
CA GLN A 257 -8.00 31.47 1.78
C GLN A 257 -8.63 30.17 2.33
N ILE A 258 -8.02 29.59 3.37
CA ILE A 258 -8.54 28.39 4.03
C ILE A 258 -9.88 28.69 4.69
N LEU A 259 -9.98 29.76 5.47
CA LEU A 259 -11.21 30.16 6.16
C LEU A 259 -12.34 30.43 5.19
N ASN A 260 -12.07 31.08 4.04
CA ASN A 260 -13.05 31.34 3.01
C ASN A 260 -13.67 30.06 2.45
N LYS A 261 -12.93 28.95 2.38
CA LYS A 261 -13.49 27.65 1.97
C LYS A 261 -14.44 27.04 3.00
N PHE A 262 -14.21 27.34 4.27
CA PHE A 262 -15.06 26.86 5.36
C PHE A 262 -16.22 27.80 5.71
N ILE A 263 -16.36 28.95 5.05
CA ILE A 263 -17.40 29.95 5.35
C ILE A 263 -18.81 29.38 5.21
N LEU A 264 -18.98 28.37 4.32
CA LEU A 264 -20.23 27.67 4.10
C LEU A 264 -20.84 27.10 5.40
N ILE A 265 -20.00 26.72 6.39
CA ILE A 265 -20.45 26.18 7.68
C ILE A 265 -21.21 27.22 8.48
N LYS A 266 -20.73 28.47 8.45
CA LYS A 266 -21.34 29.60 9.14
C LYS A 266 -22.57 30.14 8.41
N ASP A 267 -22.47 30.25 7.08
CA ASP A 267 -23.42 31.03 6.30
C ASP A 267 -24.60 30.20 5.71
N ARG A 268 -24.50 28.85 5.70
CA ARG A 268 -25.57 28.00 5.13
C ARG A 268 -26.69 27.78 6.14
N PRO A 269 -27.92 28.30 5.91
CA PRO A 269 -29.04 28.17 6.84
C PRO A 269 -29.35 26.70 7.16
N LYS A 270 -29.39 25.83 6.12
CA LYS A 270 -29.74 24.40 6.27
C LYS A 270 -28.81 23.67 7.25
N LEU A 271 -27.57 24.10 7.44
CA LEU A 271 -26.66 23.51 8.41
C LEU A 271 -26.91 23.98 9.85
N ASN A 272 -27.47 25.19 10.01
CA ASN A 272 -27.57 25.92 11.27
C ASN A 272 -29.00 25.96 11.85
N GLU A 273 -30.03 25.61 11.07
CA GLU A 273 -31.41 25.52 11.53
C GLU A 273 -31.70 24.14 12.13
N VAL A 274 -32.52 24.09 13.18
CA VAL A 274 -32.92 22.82 13.81
C VAL A 274 -33.77 22.03 12.82
N ASP A 275 -33.27 20.84 12.46
CA ASP A 275 -34.01 19.92 11.62
C ASP A 275 -35.04 19.15 12.46
N SER A 276 -36.30 19.07 11.99
CA SER A 276 -37.40 18.46 12.74
C SER A 276 -37.22 16.96 12.96
N ALA A 277 -36.57 16.26 12.04
CA ALA A 277 -36.29 14.82 12.15
C ALA A 277 -35.12 14.52 13.11
N LEU A 278 -34.13 15.39 13.16
CA LEU A 278 -32.97 15.25 14.04
C LEU A 278 -33.19 15.80 15.44
N GLY A 279 -34.12 16.76 15.62
CA GLY A 279 -34.32 17.50 16.86
C GLY A 279 -33.12 18.39 17.27
N LYS A 280 -32.20 18.62 16.34
CA LYS A 280 -30.97 19.41 16.48
C LYS A 280 -30.52 19.96 15.12
N THR A 281 -29.54 20.83 15.10
CA THR A 281 -28.98 21.28 13.83
C THR A 281 -28.24 20.15 13.13
N PRO A 282 -28.27 20.06 11.79
CA PRO A 282 -27.47 19.09 11.05
C PRO A 282 -25.99 19.18 11.39
N LEU A 283 -25.48 20.37 11.60
CA LEU A 283 -24.07 20.58 11.94
C LEU A 283 -23.70 19.95 13.30
N LYS A 284 -24.53 20.13 14.33
CA LYS A 284 -24.37 19.44 15.62
C LYS A 284 -24.39 17.92 15.44
N PHE A 285 -25.32 17.41 14.66
CA PHE A 285 -25.41 15.99 14.36
C PHE A 285 -24.13 15.47 13.70
N PHE A 286 -23.58 16.17 12.72
CA PHE A 286 -22.31 15.78 12.06
C PHE A 286 -21.14 15.81 13.00
N VAL A 287 -21.03 16.82 13.88
CA VAL A 287 -19.97 16.90 14.89
C VAL A 287 -20.04 15.73 15.85
N GLU A 288 -21.23 15.41 16.38
CA GLU A 288 -21.43 14.27 17.28
C GLU A 288 -21.09 12.94 16.60
N TYR A 289 -21.55 12.76 15.35
CA TYR A 289 -21.30 11.55 14.57
C TYR A 289 -19.81 11.35 14.27
N ILE A 290 -19.13 12.38 13.78
CA ILE A 290 -17.69 12.34 13.46
C ILE A 290 -16.87 12.10 14.73
N ASN A 291 -17.21 12.77 15.83
CA ASN A 291 -16.51 12.58 17.11
C ASN A 291 -16.64 11.15 17.66
N ALA A 292 -17.84 10.58 17.58
CA ALA A 292 -18.10 9.23 18.11
C ALA A 292 -17.50 8.11 17.26
N ASN A 293 -17.53 8.24 15.93
CA ASN A 293 -17.27 7.13 15.01
C ASN A 293 -15.95 7.24 14.25
N ILE A 294 -15.35 8.44 14.14
CA ILE A 294 -14.21 8.69 13.24
C ILE A 294 -13.04 9.35 13.98
N PHE A 295 -13.27 10.52 14.60
CA PHE A 295 -12.19 11.35 15.13
C PHE A 295 -11.32 10.63 16.16
N LYS A 296 -11.90 9.90 17.10
CA LYS A 296 -11.16 9.17 18.14
C LYS A 296 -10.26 8.09 17.55
N VAL A 297 -10.76 7.34 16.56
CA VAL A 297 -10.01 6.25 15.92
C VAL A 297 -8.86 6.81 15.09
N VAL A 298 -9.13 7.84 14.29
CA VAL A 298 -8.12 8.52 13.47
C VAL A 298 -7.01 9.13 14.32
N MET A 299 -7.35 9.75 15.46
CA MET A 299 -6.36 10.38 16.34
C MET A 299 -5.59 9.38 17.21
N ALA A 300 -6.14 8.21 17.49
CA ALA A 300 -5.46 7.14 18.22
C ALA A 300 -4.42 6.41 17.38
N ASN A 301 -4.65 6.30 16.07
CA ASN A 301 -3.85 5.54 15.12
C ASN A 301 -3.11 6.47 14.15
N ALA A 302 -2.31 7.38 14.66
CA ALA A 302 -1.60 8.39 13.85
C ALA A 302 -0.60 7.79 12.82
N ALA A 303 -0.16 6.55 13.03
CA ALA A 303 0.75 5.83 12.13
C ALA A 303 0.03 5.31 10.87
N VAL A 304 -1.26 5.01 10.94
CA VAL A 304 -2.06 4.53 9.80
C VAL A 304 -2.84 5.70 9.20
N ASP A 305 -2.73 5.92 7.90
CA ASP A 305 -3.43 7.04 7.25
C ASP A 305 -4.92 6.75 6.99
N TYR A 306 -5.67 6.52 8.06
CA TYR A 306 -7.13 6.36 7.97
C TYR A 306 -7.84 7.59 7.40
N LEU A 307 -7.26 8.79 7.53
CA LEU A 307 -7.83 10.00 6.96
C LEU A 307 -7.79 9.99 5.43
N ALA A 308 -6.71 9.52 4.81
CA ALA A 308 -6.66 9.41 3.36
C ALA A 308 -7.74 8.44 2.85
N SER A 309 -7.86 7.26 3.46
CA SER A 309 -8.89 6.29 3.11
C SER A 309 -10.31 6.84 3.33
N PHE A 310 -10.52 7.55 4.43
CA PHE A 310 -11.78 8.21 4.75
C PHE A 310 -12.15 9.29 3.72
N TYR A 311 -11.23 10.20 3.39
CA TYR A 311 -11.46 11.20 2.34
C TYR A 311 -11.61 10.57 0.95
N GLY A 312 -10.91 9.49 0.68
CA GLY A 312 -11.04 8.71 -0.56
C GLY A 312 -12.47 8.26 -0.83
N GLU A 313 -13.22 7.93 0.22
CA GLU A 313 -14.64 7.58 0.09
C GLU A 313 -15.47 8.78 -0.38
N PHE A 314 -15.24 9.99 0.13
CA PHE A 314 -15.95 11.19 -0.32
C PHE A 314 -15.57 11.62 -1.74
N VAL A 315 -14.30 11.55 -2.08
CA VAL A 315 -13.79 11.91 -3.42
C VAL A 315 -14.29 10.95 -4.48
N SER A 316 -14.48 9.65 -4.15
CA SER A 316 -14.96 8.64 -5.10
C SER A 316 -16.38 8.87 -5.61
N TYR A 317 -17.21 9.61 -4.87
CA TYR A 317 -18.58 9.96 -5.26
C TYR A 317 -18.69 11.24 -6.10
N SER A 318 -17.62 12.01 -6.25
CA SER A 318 -17.62 13.29 -6.96
C SER A 318 -17.76 13.20 -8.48
N GLY A 319 -18.00 12.02 -9.06
CA GLY A 319 -18.19 11.80 -10.49
C GLY A 319 -19.48 11.07 -10.82
N GLY A 320 -20.58 11.79 -11.09
CA GLY A 320 -21.72 11.24 -11.83
C GLY A 320 -21.23 10.84 -13.23
N ASP A 321 -21.46 9.61 -13.69
CA ASP A 321 -21.08 9.00 -14.97
C ASP A 321 -19.70 8.30 -15.05
N GLY A 322 -19.09 7.88 -13.92
CA GLY A 322 -17.88 7.07 -13.96
C GLY A 322 -16.61 7.81 -14.45
N GLN A 323 -16.70 9.09 -14.74
CA GLN A 323 -15.56 9.97 -14.94
C GLN A 323 -15.37 10.77 -13.65
N SER A 324 -14.63 10.17 -12.70
CA SER A 324 -14.17 10.89 -11.53
C SER A 324 -13.44 12.16 -11.95
N LEU A 325 -13.50 13.19 -11.12
CA LEU A 325 -12.85 14.51 -11.32
C LEU A 325 -11.31 14.46 -11.53
N GLY A 326 -10.75 13.33 -11.95
CA GLY A 326 -9.30 13.16 -12.19
C GLY A 326 -8.46 13.15 -10.92
N VAL A 327 -9.08 13.07 -9.75
CA VAL A 327 -8.35 12.97 -8.47
C VAL A 327 -8.15 11.50 -8.13
N VAL A 328 -6.92 11.07 -8.18
CA VAL A 328 -6.50 9.72 -7.82
C VAL A 328 -5.81 9.78 -6.47
N MET A 329 -6.42 9.18 -5.46
CA MET A 329 -5.79 9.08 -4.14
C MET A 329 -4.67 8.04 -4.19
N THR A 330 -3.46 8.43 -3.83
CA THR A 330 -2.33 7.52 -3.76
C THR A 330 -2.41 6.68 -2.48
N PRO A 331 -2.44 5.33 -2.57
CA PRO A 331 -2.48 4.47 -1.39
C PRO A 331 -1.27 4.67 -0.48
N HIS A 332 -1.47 4.49 0.83
CA HIS A 332 -0.43 4.72 1.84
C HIS A 332 0.83 3.87 1.62
N HIS A 333 0.67 2.57 1.31
CA HIS A 333 1.83 1.70 1.03
C HIS A 333 2.69 2.19 -0.14
N ILE A 334 2.12 2.88 -1.12
CA ILE A 334 2.85 3.49 -2.24
C ILE A 334 3.56 4.77 -1.79
N THR A 335 2.93 5.60 -0.96
CA THR A 335 3.58 6.83 -0.46
C THR A 335 4.74 6.51 0.48
N GLU A 336 4.65 5.45 1.26
CA GLU A 336 5.78 4.93 2.05
C GLU A 336 6.87 4.32 1.18
N LEU A 337 6.50 3.50 0.17
CA LEU A 337 7.47 2.92 -0.76
C LEU A 337 8.30 4.02 -1.43
N PHE A 338 7.70 5.17 -1.75
CA PHE A 338 8.43 6.28 -2.36
C PHE A 338 9.48 6.88 -1.43
N CYS A 339 9.19 6.98 -0.12
CA CYS A 339 10.19 7.40 0.87
C CYS A 339 11.42 6.48 0.88
N ASP A 340 11.18 5.16 0.78
CA ASP A 340 12.25 4.16 0.73
C ASP A 340 13.01 4.19 -0.61
N LEU A 341 12.32 4.30 -1.75
CA LEU A 341 12.95 4.34 -3.08
C LEU A 341 13.85 5.55 -3.28
N VAL A 342 13.50 6.69 -2.70
CA VAL A 342 14.36 7.89 -2.75
C VAL A 342 15.41 7.91 -1.64
N ASP A 343 15.46 6.89 -0.78
CA ASP A 343 16.35 6.84 0.39
C ASP A 343 16.27 8.14 1.20
N LEU A 344 15.04 8.44 1.69
CA LEU A 344 14.72 9.69 2.36
C LEU A 344 15.56 9.89 3.64
N LYS A 345 16.27 11.02 3.73
CA LYS A 345 17.21 11.32 4.81
C LYS A 345 16.68 12.42 5.74
N PRO A 346 17.09 12.45 7.01
CA PRO A 346 16.62 13.44 7.99
C PRO A 346 16.81 14.91 7.58
N THR A 347 17.74 15.17 6.66
CA THR A 347 18.04 16.52 6.17
C THR A 347 17.31 16.89 4.89
N ASP A 348 16.53 15.98 4.32
CA ASP A 348 15.84 16.23 3.06
C ASP A 348 14.69 17.24 3.20
N ILE A 349 14.45 17.95 2.13
CA ILE A 349 13.32 18.88 1.98
C ILE A 349 12.43 18.32 0.87
N ILE A 350 11.21 17.93 1.24
CA ILE A 350 10.25 17.25 0.37
C ILE A 350 9.39 18.28 -0.37
N PHE A 351 9.14 18.01 -1.64
CA PHE A 351 8.27 18.80 -2.49
C PHE A 351 7.32 17.92 -3.30
N ASP A 352 6.02 18.14 -3.14
CA ASP A 352 4.95 17.55 -3.95
C ASP A 352 4.12 18.64 -4.62
N PRO A 353 4.31 18.91 -5.92
CA PRO A 353 3.61 19.97 -6.62
C PRO A 353 2.20 19.63 -7.11
N CYS A 354 1.72 18.42 -6.85
CA CYS A 354 0.35 17.96 -7.13
C CYS A 354 -0.19 17.20 -5.91
N CYS A 355 -0.11 17.82 -4.72
CA CYS A 355 -0.18 17.09 -3.46
C CYS A 355 -1.57 16.50 -3.13
N GLY A 356 -2.64 16.90 -3.82
CA GLY A 356 -3.98 16.38 -3.58
C GLY A 356 -4.38 16.55 -2.11
N THR A 357 -4.61 15.45 -1.41
CA THR A 357 -4.89 15.44 0.05
C THR A 357 -3.64 15.43 0.93
N GLY A 358 -2.45 15.47 0.33
CA GLY A 358 -1.17 15.51 1.03
C GLY A 358 -0.56 14.15 1.37
N GLY A 359 -0.95 13.07 0.69
CA GLY A 359 -0.50 11.71 1.03
C GLY A 359 1.02 11.54 1.07
N PHE A 360 1.76 11.97 0.04
CA PHE A 360 3.24 11.94 0.04
C PHE A 360 3.85 12.83 1.14
N LEU A 361 3.25 14.00 1.39
CA LEU A 361 3.72 14.91 2.42
C LEU A 361 3.57 14.32 3.82
N VAL A 362 2.45 13.63 4.08
CA VAL A 362 2.18 12.93 5.35
C VAL A 362 3.16 11.80 5.57
N SER A 363 3.35 10.90 4.58
CA SER A 363 4.30 9.79 4.70
C SER A 363 5.73 10.28 4.85
N GLY A 364 6.13 11.27 4.05
CA GLY A 364 7.45 11.89 4.16
C GLY A 364 7.68 12.57 5.51
N MET A 365 6.70 13.30 6.04
CA MET A 365 6.78 13.91 7.37
C MET A 365 6.91 12.83 8.46
N HIS A 366 6.12 11.77 8.40
CA HIS A 366 6.21 10.67 9.36
C HIS A 366 7.60 10.03 9.35
N HIS A 367 8.15 9.75 8.17
CA HIS A 367 9.49 9.18 8.00
C HIS A 367 10.58 10.10 8.59
N LEU A 368 10.54 11.40 8.28
CA LEU A 368 11.50 12.38 8.81
C LEU A 368 11.37 12.54 10.34
N LEU A 369 10.15 12.60 10.88
CA LEU A 369 9.92 12.71 12.33
C LEU A 369 10.41 11.47 13.10
N SER A 370 10.24 10.28 12.53
CA SER A 370 10.70 9.01 13.13
C SER A 370 12.22 8.93 13.20
N SER A 371 12.92 9.55 12.25
CA SER A 371 14.38 9.59 12.19
C SER A 371 14.99 10.85 12.84
N ALA A 372 14.16 11.78 13.33
CA ALA A 372 14.64 13.03 13.93
C ALA A 372 15.27 12.79 15.32
N PRO A 373 16.50 13.28 15.57
CA PRO A 373 17.25 12.96 16.79
C PRO A 373 16.74 13.65 18.05
N ASN A 374 15.99 14.74 17.93
CA ASN A 374 15.50 15.55 19.06
C ASN A 374 14.29 16.42 18.67
N GLU A 375 13.66 17.06 19.64
CA GLU A 375 12.47 17.90 19.42
C GLU A 375 12.75 19.11 18.51
N ALA A 376 13.93 19.70 18.56
CA ALA A 376 14.29 20.82 17.67
C ALA A 376 14.36 20.37 16.20
N ALA A 377 14.85 19.15 15.94
CA ALA A 377 14.83 18.55 14.61
C ALA A 377 13.41 18.24 14.16
N LYS A 378 12.56 17.73 15.04
CA LYS A 378 11.14 17.48 14.74
C LYS A 378 10.39 18.77 14.39
N GLU A 379 10.67 19.86 15.11
CA GLU A 379 10.07 21.15 14.79
C GLU A 379 10.58 21.68 13.43
N ASN A 380 11.87 21.52 13.12
CA ASN A 380 12.43 21.87 11.82
C ASN A 380 11.78 21.08 10.67
N VAL A 381 11.51 19.77 10.87
CA VAL A 381 10.77 18.96 9.88
C VAL A 381 9.43 19.62 9.56
N LYS A 382 8.64 19.94 10.58
CA LYS A 382 7.31 20.53 10.44
C LYS A 382 7.34 21.92 9.83
N GLU A 383 8.34 22.73 10.17
CA GLU A 383 8.39 24.13 9.73
C GLU A 383 9.01 24.32 8.35
N ARG A 384 9.99 23.48 7.95
CA ARG A 384 10.90 23.80 6.84
C ARG A 384 11.22 22.64 5.89
N GLN A 385 10.69 21.45 6.08
CA GLN A 385 11.09 20.32 5.26
C GLN A 385 9.95 19.71 4.43
N ILE A 386 8.73 20.23 4.54
CA ILE A 386 7.55 19.69 3.85
C ILE A 386 6.87 20.81 3.05
N TYR A 387 6.81 20.64 1.72
CA TYR A 387 6.27 21.65 0.80
C TYR A 387 5.35 21.01 -0.23
N GLY A 388 4.25 21.69 -0.57
CA GLY A 388 3.29 21.21 -1.55
C GLY A 388 2.65 22.31 -2.37
N ILE A 389 2.14 21.95 -3.55
CA ILE A 389 1.25 22.80 -4.35
C ILE A 389 0.01 21.97 -4.68
N GLU A 390 -1.16 22.61 -4.61
CA GLU A 390 -2.42 22.03 -5.05
C GLU A 390 -3.25 23.07 -5.81
N GLU A 391 -3.69 22.72 -7.01
CA GLU A 391 -4.44 23.62 -7.89
C GLU A 391 -5.88 23.81 -7.41
N ARG A 392 -6.49 22.73 -6.92
CA ARG A 392 -7.88 22.72 -6.48
C ARG A 392 -7.99 23.24 -5.06
N GLU A 393 -8.78 24.28 -4.88
CA GLU A 393 -8.96 24.95 -3.59
C GLU A 393 -9.61 24.05 -2.51
N ASP A 394 -10.48 23.12 -2.90
CA ASP A 394 -11.08 22.13 -2.00
C ASP A 394 -10.03 21.12 -1.51
N MET A 395 -9.22 20.56 -2.43
CA MET A 395 -8.14 19.65 -2.08
C MET A 395 -7.05 20.35 -1.26
N PHE A 396 -6.71 21.59 -1.59
CA PHE A 396 -5.81 22.41 -0.79
C PHE A 396 -6.27 22.56 0.66
N ALA A 397 -7.58 22.81 0.88
CA ALA A 397 -8.15 22.90 2.23
C ALA A 397 -8.06 21.56 2.97
N ILE A 398 -8.33 20.46 2.28
CA ILE A 398 -8.22 19.09 2.83
C ILE A 398 -6.75 18.76 3.18
N ALA A 399 -5.81 19.01 2.25
CA ALA A 399 -4.38 18.77 2.48
C ALA A 399 -3.87 19.56 3.69
N THR A 400 -4.21 20.84 3.77
CA THR A 400 -3.83 21.68 4.90
C THR A 400 -4.44 21.15 6.21
N THR A 401 -5.70 20.71 6.19
CA THR A 401 -6.36 20.07 7.35
C THR A 401 -5.61 18.83 7.79
N ASN A 402 -5.27 17.95 6.83
CA ASN A 402 -4.53 16.71 7.10
C ASN A 402 -3.20 16.99 7.79
N MET A 403 -2.44 17.94 7.28
CA MET A 403 -1.14 18.32 7.85
C MET A 403 -1.31 18.91 9.27
N ILE A 404 -2.27 19.82 9.46
CA ILE A 404 -2.55 20.42 10.77
C ILE A 404 -2.95 19.36 11.79
N LEU A 405 -3.83 18.42 11.45
CA LEU A 405 -4.27 17.35 12.37
C LEU A 405 -3.11 16.48 12.84
N ARG A 406 -2.08 16.31 12.02
CA ARG A 406 -0.85 15.56 12.36
C ARG A 406 0.23 16.40 13.03
N GLY A 407 -0.07 17.65 13.33
CA GLY A 407 0.82 18.54 14.08
C GLY A 407 1.81 19.33 13.23
N ASP A 408 1.66 19.32 11.89
CA ASP A 408 2.34 20.30 11.03
C ASP A 408 1.62 21.65 11.16
N GLY A 409 2.19 22.52 11.98
CA GLY A 409 1.58 23.82 12.31
C GLY A 409 1.65 24.83 11.19
N GLN A 410 2.63 24.77 10.29
CA GLN A 410 2.83 25.85 9.30
C GLN A 410 2.33 25.48 7.90
N SER A 411 2.25 24.17 7.60
CA SER A 411 1.81 23.63 6.32
C SER A 411 2.27 24.50 5.13
N ASN A 412 3.45 24.22 4.58
CA ASN A 412 3.97 24.97 3.42
C ASN A 412 3.31 24.50 2.11
N ILE A 413 1.99 24.31 2.13
CA ILE A 413 1.20 24.01 0.94
C ILE A 413 0.69 25.32 0.35
N ILE A 414 0.77 25.48 -0.96
CA ILE A 414 0.33 26.64 -1.71
C ILE A 414 -0.86 26.25 -2.59
N CYS A 415 -1.91 27.06 -2.59
CA CYS A 415 -3.00 26.91 -3.55
C CYS A 415 -2.59 27.57 -4.87
N GLY A 416 -2.44 26.78 -5.94
CA GLY A 416 -2.03 27.33 -7.23
C GLY A 416 -1.72 26.29 -8.29
N ASP A 417 -1.59 26.76 -9.51
CA ASP A 417 -1.23 25.97 -10.67
C ASP A 417 0.29 25.78 -10.76
N PHE A 418 0.74 24.53 -10.73
CA PHE A 418 2.16 24.20 -10.78
C PHE A 418 2.84 24.69 -12.06
N PHE A 419 2.16 24.69 -13.22
CA PHE A 419 2.74 25.19 -14.47
C PHE A 419 2.91 26.70 -14.51
N LYS A 420 2.25 27.45 -13.64
CA LYS A 420 2.49 28.90 -13.49
C LYS A 420 3.67 29.23 -12.57
N CYS A 421 4.23 28.22 -11.90
CA CYS A 421 5.39 28.42 -11.05
C CYS A 421 6.67 28.48 -11.89
N ASP A 422 7.51 29.45 -11.61
CA ASP A 422 8.84 29.57 -12.20
C ASP A 422 9.79 28.54 -11.56
N THR A 423 10.25 27.55 -12.33
CA THR A 423 11.14 26.50 -11.84
C THR A 423 12.44 27.04 -11.26
N LYS A 424 12.97 28.18 -11.77
CA LYS A 424 14.18 28.82 -11.24
C LYS A 424 13.94 29.38 -9.83
N LYS A 425 12.73 29.91 -9.58
CA LYS A 425 12.35 30.36 -8.23
C LYS A 425 12.18 29.18 -7.30
N LEU A 426 11.54 28.09 -7.75
CA LEU A 426 11.40 26.86 -6.98
C LEU A 426 12.75 26.23 -6.62
N GLN A 427 13.77 26.33 -7.50
CA GLN A 427 15.13 25.88 -7.17
C GLN A 427 15.78 26.66 -6.02
N LEU A 428 15.35 27.89 -5.75
CA LEU A 428 15.86 28.67 -4.62
C LEU A 428 15.37 28.18 -3.26
N GLU A 429 14.25 27.45 -3.22
CA GLU A 429 13.72 26.81 -2.01
C GLU A 429 14.53 25.59 -1.56
N GLN A 430 15.50 25.16 -2.37
CA GLN A 430 16.46 24.08 -2.06
C GLN A 430 15.82 22.72 -1.77
N TYR A 431 14.71 22.40 -2.43
CA TYR A 431 14.12 21.07 -2.36
C TYR A 431 15.15 19.99 -2.76
N THR A 432 15.21 18.90 -2.00
CA THR A 432 16.13 17.79 -2.24
C THR A 432 15.44 16.53 -2.72
N VAL A 433 14.15 16.39 -2.41
CA VAL A 433 13.32 15.24 -2.79
C VAL A 433 12.01 15.71 -3.39
N GLY A 434 11.70 15.21 -4.59
CA GLY A 434 10.40 15.36 -5.24
C GLY A 434 9.59 14.07 -5.19
N MET A 435 8.33 14.16 -4.78
CA MET A 435 7.37 13.05 -4.89
C MET A 435 6.11 13.57 -5.55
N MET A 436 5.53 12.83 -6.49
CA MET A 436 4.37 13.33 -7.19
C MET A 436 3.52 12.20 -7.79
N ASN A 437 2.20 12.38 -7.69
CA ASN A 437 1.19 11.71 -8.50
C ASN A 437 0.47 12.79 -9.33
N PRO A 438 0.88 13.06 -10.59
CA PRO A 438 0.27 14.11 -11.39
C PRO A 438 -1.15 13.73 -11.79
N PRO A 439 -2.01 14.71 -12.15
CA PRO A 439 -3.34 14.42 -12.67
C PRO A 439 -3.26 13.70 -14.02
N TYR A 440 -4.03 12.60 -14.16
CA TYR A 440 -4.03 11.77 -15.38
C TYR A 440 -4.97 12.30 -16.45
N SER A 441 -4.63 12.02 -17.72
CA SER A 441 -5.48 12.25 -18.89
C SER A 441 -5.94 13.70 -19.10
N LYS A 442 -5.18 14.69 -18.65
CA LYS A 442 -5.45 16.11 -18.94
C LYS A 442 -5.08 16.49 -20.39
N ALA A 443 -4.13 15.80 -21.02
CA ALA A 443 -3.72 16.01 -22.41
C ALA A 443 -4.70 15.34 -23.39
N LYS A 444 -5.79 16.05 -23.74
CA LYS A 444 -6.85 15.52 -24.64
C LYS A 444 -6.68 15.90 -26.11
N ASN A 445 -5.92 16.93 -26.39
CA ASN A 445 -5.70 17.48 -27.75
C ASN A 445 -4.41 18.30 -27.80
N LYS A 446 -4.07 18.85 -28.97
CA LYS A 446 -2.84 19.65 -29.18
C LYS A 446 -2.72 20.87 -28.26
N HIS A 447 -3.84 21.47 -27.87
CA HIS A 447 -3.82 22.64 -26.98
C HIS A 447 -3.52 22.27 -25.53
N THR A 448 -3.85 21.04 -25.13
CA THR A 448 -3.62 20.49 -23.79
C THR A 448 -2.45 19.52 -23.72
N ALA A 449 -1.69 19.33 -24.81
CA ALA A 449 -0.56 18.40 -24.88
C ALA A 449 0.51 18.69 -23.79
N HIS A 450 0.69 19.98 -23.43
CA HIS A 450 1.58 20.40 -22.36
C HIS A 450 1.13 19.97 -20.94
N LEU A 451 -0.05 19.38 -20.82
CA LEU A 451 -0.60 18.80 -19.58
C LEU A 451 -0.47 17.27 -19.55
N SER A 452 0.40 16.68 -20.39
CA SER A 452 0.72 15.24 -20.28
C SER A 452 1.47 14.96 -18.98
N GLU A 453 1.34 13.75 -18.48
CA GLU A 453 1.97 13.30 -17.23
C GLU A 453 3.49 13.52 -17.26
N LEU A 454 4.15 13.24 -18.41
CA LEU A 454 5.59 13.48 -18.58
C LEU A 454 5.96 14.97 -18.52
N CYS A 455 5.07 15.88 -18.92
CA CYS A 455 5.30 17.32 -18.77
C CYS A 455 5.32 17.74 -17.30
N PHE A 456 4.42 17.17 -16.47
CA PHE A 456 4.48 17.36 -15.01
C PHE A 456 5.78 16.81 -14.42
N VAL A 457 6.19 15.60 -14.85
CA VAL A 457 7.47 14.99 -14.42
C VAL A 457 8.63 15.92 -14.77
N ARG A 458 8.76 16.37 -15.99
CA ARG A 458 9.80 17.31 -16.42
C ARG A 458 9.79 18.59 -15.58
N GLN A 459 8.61 19.17 -15.34
CA GLN A 459 8.48 20.38 -14.52
C GLN A 459 8.97 20.15 -13.09
N LEU A 460 8.64 18.99 -12.48
CA LEU A 460 9.14 18.62 -11.16
C LEU A 460 10.67 18.49 -11.15
N LEU A 461 11.22 17.71 -12.11
CA LEU A 461 12.66 17.50 -12.19
C LEU A 461 13.43 18.82 -12.37
N ASN A 462 12.90 19.73 -13.18
CA ASN A 462 13.47 21.07 -13.38
C ASN A 462 13.34 21.98 -12.14
N SER A 463 12.45 21.67 -11.21
CA SER A 463 12.25 22.45 -9.98
C SER A 463 13.23 22.09 -8.87
N ILE A 464 13.96 20.97 -8.99
CA ILE A 464 14.88 20.47 -7.98
C ILE A 464 16.31 20.45 -8.52
N LYS A 465 17.20 21.17 -7.86
CA LYS A 465 18.59 21.27 -8.28
C LYS A 465 19.47 20.26 -7.55
N GLY A 466 19.71 19.11 -8.19
CA GLY A 466 20.64 18.10 -7.65
C GLY A 466 20.04 17.28 -6.50
N GLY A 467 18.84 16.77 -6.70
CA GLY A 467 18.13 15.93 -5.74
C GLY A 467 17.64 14.61 -6.36
N ARG A 468 16.66 13.99 -5.72
CA ARG A 468 16.04 12.73 -6.10
C ARG A 468 14.54 12.93 -6.27
N CYS A 469 13.95 12.26 -7.26
CA CYS A 469 12.51 12.33 -7.47
C CYS A 469 11.93 10.94 -7.69
N ALA A 470 10.78 10.66 -7.09
CA ALA A 470 9.96 9.51 -7.39
C ALA A 470 8.57 9.98 -7.85
N VAL A 471 8.10 9.47 -8.98
CA VAL A 471 6.82 9.84 -9.56
C VAL A 471 6.01 8.61 -9.89
N ILE A 472 4.70 8.64 -9.70
CA ILE A 472 3.80 7.60 -10.15
C ILE A 472 2.99 8.11 -11.34
N VAL A 473 3.04 7.37 -12.44
CA VAL A 473 2.37 7.75 -13.68
C VAL A 473 1.76 6.51 -14.34
N PRO A 474 0.81 6.66 -15.27
CA PRO A 474 0.35 5.54 -16.09
C PRO A 474 1.49 4.92 -16.89
N VAL A 475 1.50 3.60 -17.03
CA VAL A 475 2.46 2.87 -17.89
C VAL A 475 2.50 3.47 -19.30
N SER A 476 1.37 3.92 -19.85
CA SER A 476 1.28 4.55 -21.16
C SER A 476 2.17 5.79 -21.31
N ALA A 477 2.38 6.57 -20.24
CA ALA A 477 3.28 7.71 -20.25
C ALA A 477 4.75 7.27 -20.43
N MET A 478 5.16 6.18 -19.78
CA MET A 478 6.52 5.64 -19.87
C MET A 478 6.78 4.93 -21.21
N ILE A 479 5.74 4.41 -21.87
CA ILE A 479 5.84 3.93 -23.26
C ILE A 479 6.18 5.11 -24.20
N GLY A 480 5.52 6.24 -24.06
CA GLY A 480 5.85 7.44 -24.84
C GLY A 480 5.42 7.35 -26.29
N LYS A 481 4.16 6.99 -26.57
CA LYS A 481 3.65 6.80 -27.95
C LYS A 481 3.54 8.10 -28.74
N THR A 482 3.29 9.23 -28.07
CA THR A 482 3.10 10.52 -28.72
C THR A 482 4.44 11.18 -29.07
N LYS A 483 4.43 12.12 -30.04
CA LYS A 483 5.62 12.90 -30.37
C LYS A 483 6.03 13.77 -29.17
N GLU A 484 5.06 14.36 -28.51
CA GLU A 484 5.24 15.20 -27.33
C GLU A 484 5.95 14.43 -26.22
N ASP A 485 5.52 13.21 -25.92
CA ASP A 485 6.16 12.37 -24.88
C ASP A 485 7.62 12.05 -25.22
N ARG A 486 7.90 11.72 -26.50
CA ARG A 486 9.27 11.47 -26.96
C ARG A 486 10.16 12.72 -26.85
N ASP A 487 9.64 13.89 -27.21
CA ASP A 487 10.37 15.15 -27.07
C ASP A 487 10.65 15.46 -25.59
N VAL A 488 9.72 15.18 -24.69
CA VAL A 488 9.90 15.33 -23.24
C VAL A 488 10.92 14.34 -22.68
N LYS A 489 10.92 13.08 -23.11
CA LYS A 489 11.94 12.08 -22.73
C LYS A 489 13.35 12.53 -23.08
N LYS A 490 13.54 13.06 -24.32
CA LYS A 490 14.80 13.64 -24.76
C LYS A 490 15.25 14.79 -23.85
N GLU A 491 14.33 15.67 -23.49
CA GLU A 491 14.62 16.80 -22.62
C GLU A 491 14.98 16.35 -21.21
N ILE A 492 14.27 15.34 -20.67
CA ILE A 492 14.59 14.73 -19.38
C ILE A 492 16.03 14.18 -19.41
N PHE A 493 16.41 13.39 -20.40
CA PHE A 493 17.75 12.79 -20.47
C PHE A 493 18.87 13.80 -20.63
N LYS A 494 18.57 14.95 -21.24
CA LYS A 494 19.55 16.04 -21.38
C LYS A 494 19.95 16.65 -20.03
N TYR A 495 19.08 16.63 -19.04
CA TYR A 495 19.28 17.34 -17.78
C TYR A 495 19.19 16.48 -16.54
N HIS A 496 18.61 15.28 -16.62
CA HIS A 496 18.31 14.40 -15.50
C HIS A 496 18.62 12.95 -15.84
N THR A 497 18.84 12.14 -14.80
CA THR A 497 19.14 10.72 -14.95
C THR A 497 17.94 9.89 -14.49
N LEU A 498 17.48 8.95 -15.30
CA LEU A 498 16.53 7.90 -14.88
C LEU A 498 17.31 6.81 -14.16
N GLU A 499 16.93 6.51 -12.92
CA GLU A 499 17.51 5.45 -12.08
C GLU A 499 16.80 4.12 -12.30
N GLY A 500 15.48 4.13 -12.40
CA GLY A 500 14.69 2.94 -12.68
C GLY A 500 13.22 3.21 -12.83
N VAL A 501 12.51 2.19 -13.32
CA VAL A 501 11.05 2.16 -13.45
C VAL A 501 10.51 0.86 -12.87
N ILE A 502 9.48 0.95 -12.05
CA ILE A 502 8.86 -0.15 -11.32
C ILE A 502 7.41 -0.27 -11.78
N SER A 503 7.06 -1.36 -12.44
CA SER A 503 5.67 -1.68 -12.75
C SER A 503 4.94 -2.04 -11.46
N LEU A 504 3.84 -1.36 -11.16
CA LEU A 504 3.09 -1.56 -9.91
C LEU A 504 1.86 -2.44 -10.15
N ASN A 505 1.27 -2.93 -9.06
CA ASN A 505 0.04 -3.70 -9.08
C ASN A 505 -1.05 -2.95 -9.88
N LYS A 506 -1.67 -3.64 -10.82
CA LYS A 506 -2.76 -3.07 -11.65
C LYS A 506 -3.95 -2.55 -10.83
N ASN A 507 -4.11 -3.05 -9.62
CA ASN A 507 -5.17 -2.65 -8.68
C ASN A 507 -4.73 -1.55 -7.70
N THR A 508 -3.51 -1.02 -7.80
CA THR A 508 -3.04 0.10 -6.95
C THR A 508 -4.07 1.24 -6.93
N PHE A 509 -4.66 1.56 -8.07
CA PHE A 509 -5.78 2.50 -8.18
C PHE A 509 -7.08 1.76 -8.47
N TYR A 510 -7.53 0.98 -7.52
CA TYR A 510 -8.63 0.00 -7.58
C TYR A 510 -9.84 0.68 -8.16
N ARG A 511 -10.40 1.32 -8.64
CA ARG A 511 -11.63 1.81 -9.29
C ARG A 511 -11.38 2.60 -10.58
N ILE A 512 -10.12 2.86 -10.90
CA ILE A 512 -9.78 3.79 -11.99
C ILE A 512 -9.35 3.06 -13.26
N GLY A 513 -8.94 1.80 -13.14
CA GLY A 513 -8.56 0.94 -14.29
C GLY A 513 -7.26 1.38 -14.98
N THR A 514 -6.48 2.27 -14.36
CA THR A 514 -5.18 2.70 -14.88
C THR A 514 -4.07 1.83 -14.28
N VAL A 515 -3.25 1.23 -15.12
CA VAL A 515 -2.06 0.49 -14.68
C VAL A 515 -0.93 1.49 -14.43
N PRO A 516 -0.49 1.65 -13.17
CA PRO A 516 0.54 2.61 -12.81
C PRO A 516 1.94 2.00 -12.85
N CYS A 517 2.95 2.88 -12.98
CA CYS A 517 4.33 2.58 -12.67
C CYS A 517 4.96 3.72 -11.88
N ALA A 518 5.96 3.38 -11.06
CA ALA A 518 6.80 4.36 -10.37
C ALA A 518 8.10 4.56 -11.15
N ALA A 519 8.53 5.80 -11.32
CA ALA A 519 9.82 6.12 -11.92
C ALA A 519 10.66 6.98 -10.98
N VAL A 520 11.93 6.64 -10.86
CA VAL A 520 12.87 7.32 -9.94
C VAL A 520 13.96 8.01 -10.76
N PHE A 521 14.23 9.26 -10.40
CA PHE A 521 15.20 10.11 -11.11
C PHE A 521 16.20 10.76 -10.17
N THR A 522 17.41 10.98 -10.67
CA THR A 522 18.38 11.93 -10.12
C THR A 522 18.33 13.21 -10.94
N THR A 523 18.13 14.36 -10.29
CA THR A 523 17.98 15.65 -10.98
C THR A 523 19.32 16.37 -11.18
N GLY A 524 19.37 17.24 -12.20
CA GLY A 524 20.52 18.10 -12.47
C GLY A 524 21.77 17.40 -13.00
N LYS A 525 21.64 16.14 -13.42
CA LYS A 525 22.72 15.36 -14.07
C LYS A 525 22.20 14.75 -15.36
N PRO A 526 22.83 15.03 -16.53
CA PRO A 526 22.46 14.37 -17.78
C PRO A 526 22.53 12.85 -17.66
N HIS A 527 21.63 12.15 -18.35
CA HIS A 527 21.62 10.68 -18.35
C HIS A 527 22.89 10.12 -19.03
N PRO A 528 23.76 9.37 -18.33
CA PRO A 528 24.93 8.76 -18.93
C PRO A 528 24.56 7.63 -19.89
N LYS A 529 25.24 7.53 -21.04
CA LYS A 529 24.96 6.49 -22.05
C LYS A 529 25.20 5.06 -21.59
N ASP A 530 26.09 4.89 -20.63
CA ASP A 530 26.47 3.62 -20.02
C ASP A 530 25.74 3.32 -18.70
N LYS A 531 24.80 4.18 -18.32
CA LYS A 531 24.00 4.00 -17.10
C LYS A 531 23.08 2.79 -17.25
N LEU A 532 23.25 1.82 -16.38
CA LEU A 532 22.30 0.72 -16.22
C LEU A 532 21.08 1.21 -15.42
N VAL A 533 19.94 1.21 -16.06
CA VAL A 533 18.64 1.56 -15.49
C VAL A 533 17.94 0.29 -15.03
N LYS A 534 17.31 0.33 -13.86
CA LYS A 534 16.59 -0.79 -13.28
C LYS A 534 15.14 -0.80 -13.74
N PHE A 535 14.72 -1.86 -14.38
CA PHE A 535 13.32 -2.11 -14.73
C PHE A 535 12.80 -3.27 -13.90
N ILE A 536 11.81 -3.00 -13.06
CA ILE A 536 11.32 -3.96 -12.04
C ILE A 536 9.84 -4.25 -12.28
N ASN A 537 9.48 -5.52 -12.24
CA ASN A 537 8.10 -5.98 -12.21
C ASN A 537 7.68 -6.21 -10.75
N PHE A 538 6.93 -5.28 -10.19
CA PHE A 538 6.36 -5.34 -8.85
C PHE A 538 4.83 -5.39 -8.88
N GLU A 539 4.27 -6.06 -9.90
CA GLU A 539 2.81 -6.23 -10.01
C GLU A 539 2.24 -7.12 -8.90
N ASP A 540 3.02 -8.09 -8.43
CA ASP A 540 2.73 -8.86 -7.21
C ASP A 540 3.42 -8.19 -6.01
N ASP A 541 2.78 -7.18 -5.46
CA ASP A 541 3.23 -6.42 -4.29
C ASP A 541 2.71 -6.98 -2.96
N GLY A 542 1.97 -8.09 -3.00
CA GLY A 542 1.35 -8.68 -1.83
C GLY A 542 0.06 -8.00 -1.38
N PHE A 543 -0.52 -7.11 -2.20
CA PHE A 543 -1.85 -6.54 -1.95
C PHE A 543 -2.89 -7.18 -2.85
N GLU A 544 -4.07 -7.47 -2.28
CA GLU A 544 -5.17 -8.10 -2.98
C GLU A 544 -6.48 -7.32 -2.82
N VAL A 545 -7.36 -7.41 -3.84
CA VAL A 545 -8.66 -6.76 -3.78
C VAL A 545 -9.65 -7.60 -3.00
N LYS A 546 -10.10 -7.12 -1.84
CA LYS A 546 -11.21 -7.72 -1.09
C LYS A 546 -12.52 -7.00 -1.41
N LYS A 547 -13.58 -7.76 -1.65
CA LYS A 547 -14.93 -7.24 -1.94
C LYS A 547 -15.38 -6.29 -0.81
N HIS A 548 -15.86 -5.10 -1.19
CA HIS A 548 -16.34 -4.02 -0.30
C HIS A 548 -15.29 -3.26 0.52
N ILE A 549 -14.04 -3.73 0.60
CA ILE A 549 -12.95 -3.07 1.34
C ILE A 549 -12.01 -2.36 0.36
N GLY A 550 -11.72 -2.97 -0.79
CA GLY A 550 -10.74 -2.49 -1.75
C GLY A 550 -9.42 -3.25 -1.66
N LEU A 551 -8.32 -2.57 -1.92
CA LEU A 551 -6.98 -3.15 -1.89
C LEU A 551 -6.53 -3.32 -0.42
N VAL A 552 -6.18 -4.53 -0.05
CA VAL A 552 -5.84 -4.92 1.33
C VAL A 552 -4.46 -5.59 1.33
N GLU A 553 -3.66 -5.26 2.34
CA GLU A 553 -2.36 -5.88 2.58
C GLU A 553 -2.53 -7.36 2.94
N THR A 554 -1.71 -8.22 2.31
CA THR A 554 -1.57 -9.63 2.71
C THR A 554 -0.26 -9.81 3.48
N GLU A 555 -0.09 -10.96 4.11
CA GLU A 555 1.13 -11.30 4.84
C GLU A 555 2.40 -11.24 3.99
N ARG A 556 2.27 -11.42 2.65
CA ARG A 556 3.38 -11.36 1.70
C ARG A 556 3.88 -9.94 1.41
N ALA A 557 3.11 -8.91 1.72
CA ALA A 557 3.42 -7.54 1.30
C ALA A 557 4.75 -7.03 1.87
N LYS A 558 5.05 -7.32 3.13
CA LYS A 558 6.31 -6.92 3.78
C LYS A 558 7.51 -7.57 3.12
N ASP A 559 7.44 -8.87 2.86
CA ASP A 559 8.53 -9.63 2.23
C ASP A 559 8.72 -9.18 0.79
N ARG A 560 7.64 -8.96 0.04
CA ARG A 560 7.69 -8.41 -1.32
C ARG A 560 8.32 -7.02 -1.36
N LYS A 561 7.94 -6.14 -0.44
CA LYS A 561 8.55 -4.80 -0.30
C LYS A 561 10.02 -4.89 0.06
N SER A 562 10.40 -5.74 1.02
CA SER A 562 11.79 -5.95 1.41
C SER A 562 12.64 -6.45 0.25
N TYR A 563 12.14 -7.46 -0.47
CA TYR A 563 12.82 -8.00 -1.65
C TYR A 563 13.02 -6.93 -2.75
N LEU A 564 11.98 -6.15 -3.04
CA LEU A 564 12.08 -5.01 -3.97
C LEU A 564 13.18 -4.05 -3.56
N LEU A 565 13.22 -3.64 -2.29
CA LEU A 565 14.20 -2.67 -1.79
C LEU A 565 15.62 -3.24 -1.80
N ASP A 566 15.81 -4.52 -1.48
CA ASP A 566 17.12 -5.17 -1.56
C ASP A 566 17.64 -5.26 -3.00
N CYS A 567 16.76 -5.58 -3.96
CA CYS A 567 17.10 -5.50 -5.38
C CYS A 567 17.36 -4.05 -5.83
N TRP A 568 16.55 -3.09 -5.35
CA TRP A 568 16.73 -1.66 -5.66
C TRP A 568 18.07 -1.12 -5.18
N HIS A 569 18.50 -1.49 -3.98
CA HIS A 569 19.79 -1.07 -3.42
C HIS A 569 20.97 -1.93 -3.86
N GLY A 570 20.74 -2.96 -4.69
CA GLY A 570 21.82 -3.83 -5.21
C GLY A 570 22.42 -4.74 -4.14
N LYS A 571 21.65 -5.15 -3.15
CA LYS A 571 22.08 -6.11 -2.13
C LYS A 571 21.99 -7.57 -2.59
N ILE A 572 21.25 -7.82 -3.67
CA ILE A 572 21.07 -9.14 -4.27
C ILE A 572 21.71 -9.13 -5.66
N ASP A 573 22.68 -10.02 -5.89
CA ASP A 573 23.46 -10.06 -7.14
C ASP A 573 22.75 -10.82 -8.26
N ASP A 574 21.98 -11.87 -7.93
CA ASP A 574 21.36 -12.76 -8.91
C ASP A 574 19.83 -12.63 -8.83
N VAL A 575 19.32 -11.57 -9.45
CA VAL A 575 17.88 -11.29 -9.50
C VAL A 575 17.28 -11.87 -10.77
N PRO A 576 16.21 -12.68 -10.72
CA PRO A 576 15.55 -13.20 -11.91
C PRO A 576 15.11 -12.08 -12.86
N SER A 577 15.35 -12.24 -14.16
CA SER A 577 14.97 -11.26 -15.20
C SER A 577 13.46 -11.00 -15.25
N LYS A 578 12.65 -11.98 -14.86
CA LYS A 578 11.19 -11.84 -14.67
C LYS A 578 10.83 -10.77 -13.64
N PHE A 579 11.69 -10.55 -12.64
CA PHE A 579 11.51 -9.52 -11.62
C PHE A 579 12.25 -8.23 -11.96
N MET A 580 13.54 -8.30 -12.34
CA MET A 580 14.34 -7.11 -12.64
C MET A 580 15.26 -7.30 -13.83
N VAL A 581 15.24 -6.34 -14.76
CA VAL A 581 16.21 -6.20 -15.84
C VAL A 581 17.00 -4.93 -15.62
N GLN A 582 18.33 -4.99 -15.79
CA GLN A 582 19.21 -3.83 -15.77
C GLN A 582 19.86 -3.66 -17.13
N THR A 583 19.63 -2.53 -17.78
CA THR A 583 20.15 -2.27 -19.13
C THR A 583 20.37 -0.78 -19.37
N THR A 584 21.19 -0.47 -20.35
CA THR A 584 21.30 0.88 -20.91
C THR A 584 20.07 1.17 -21.77
N ILE A 585 19.68 2.43 -21.86
CA ILE A 585 18.48 2.86 -22.58
C ILE A 585 18.73 4.11 -23.41
N GLU A 586 17.89 4.29 -24.43
CA GLU A 586 17.81 5.51 -25.23
C GLU A 586 16.52 6.29 -24.91
N ASP A 587 16.48 7.56 -25.29
CA ASP A 587 15.32 8.43 -25.09
C ASP A 587 14.09 8.00 -25.93
N THR A 588 14.31 7.19 -26.98
CA THR A 588 13.28 6.64 -27.86
C THR A 588 12.68 5.34 -27.35
N ASP A 589 13.32 4.69 -26.38
CA ASP A 589 12.87 3.39 -25.86
C ASP A 589 11.59 3.51 -25.03
N GLU A 590 10.89 2.41 -24.87
CA GLU A 590 9.81 2.29 -23.90
C GLU A 590 10.42 2.06 -22.51
N TRP A 591 10.12 2.93 -21.54
CA TRP A 591 10.70 2.85 -20.20
C TRP A 591 9.85 1.98 -19.28
N ILE A 592 9.73 0.68 -19.60
CA ILE A 592 8.95 -0.31 -18.84
C ILE A 592 9.66 -1.66 -18.81
N HIS A 593 9.43 -2.44 -17.75
CA HIS A 593 10.04 -3.77 -17.58
C HIS A 593 9.72 -4.70 -18.76
N SER A 594 8.47 -4.78 -19.20
CA SER A 594 8.01 -5.68 -20.25
C SER A 594 8.65 -5.43 -21.63
N PHE A 595 9.24 -4.26 -21.86
CA PHE A 595 9.99 -3.96 -23.09
C PHE A 595 11.36 -4.64 -23.13
N TYR A 596 12.00 -4.79 -21.95
CA TYR A 596 13.34 -5.35 -21.82
C TYR A 596 13.36 -6.80 -21.33
N TYR A 597 12.26 -7.26 -20.77
CA TYR A 597 12.11 -8.65 -20.32
C TYR A 597 11.86 -9.55 -21.53
N TYR A 598 12.78 -10.48 -21.76
CA TYR A 598 12.60 -11.55 -22.72
C TYR A 598 12.23 -12.83 -21.98
N ASN A 599 11.03 -13.33 -22.23
CA ASN A 599 10.59 -14.61 -21.68
C ASN A 599 11.03 -15.74 -22.62
N ASP A 600 12.02 -16.51 -22.21
CA ASP A 600 12.53 -17.70 -22.88
C ASP A 600 11.94 -19.01 -22.33
N GLU A 601 11.02 -18.93 -21.36
CA GLU A 601 10.27 -20.08 -20.86
C GLU A 601 9.36 -20.61 -21.97
N ILE A 602 9.53 -21.88 -22.32
CA ILE A 602 8.64 -22.55 -23.27
C ILE A 602 7.32 -22.84 -22.53
N PRO A 603 6.17 -22.29 -22.99
CA PRO A 603 4.89 -22.54 -22.34
C PRO A 603 4.58 -24.03 -22.26
N THR A 604 4.12 -24.46 -21.11
CA THR A 604 3.65 -25.83 -20.88
C THR A 604 2.26 -26.03 -21.49
N GLU A 605 1.82 -27.29 -21.65
CA GLU A 605 0.47 -27.60 -22.07
C GLU A 605 -0.58 -26.98 -21.12
N LEU A 606 -0.28 -26.92 -19.82
CA LEU A 606 -1.13 -26.30 -18.81
C LEU A 606 -1.26 -24.77 -19.02
N ASP A 607 -0.19 -24.10 -19.42
CA ASP A 607 -0.23 -22.66 -19.71
C ASP A 607 -1.14 -22.37 -20.91
N PHE A 608 -1.11 -23.23 -21.94
CA PHE A 608 -2.03 -23.11 -23.06
C PHE A 608 -3.47 -23.36 -22.66
N LEU A 609 -3.74 -24.39 -21.83
CA LEU A 609 -5.08 -24.68 -21.32
C LEU A 609 -5.61 -23.54 -20.45
N ASN A 610 -4.80 -22.97 -19.58
CA ASN A 610 -5.17 -21.81 -18.76
C ASN A 610 -5.49 -20.59 -19.63
N SER A 611 -4.67 -20.31 -20.64
CA SER A 611 -4.89 -19.19 -21.59
C SER A 611 -6.20 -19.36 -22.35
N ILE A 612 -6.54 -20.59 -22.76
CA ILE A 612 -7.81 -20.92 -23.41
C ILE A 612 -8.98 -20.73 -22.44
N ALA A 613 -8.84 -21.20 -21.20
CA ALA A 613 -9.87 -21.06 -20.17
C ALA A 613 -10.15 -19.59 -19.83
N ASP A 614 -9.11 -18.78 -19.70
CA ASP A 614 -9.20 -17.35 -19.45
C ASP A 614 -9.87 -16.62 -20.62
N TYR A 615 -9.53 -16.97 -21.86
CA TYR A 615 -10.16 -16.42 -23.05
C TYR A 615 -11.65 -16.78 -23.12
N LEU A 616 -12.00 -18.03 -22.90
CA LEU A 616 -13.39 -18.48 -22.89
C LEU A 616 -14.19 -17.81 -21.78
N THR A 617 -13.58 -17.62 -20.61
CA THR A 617 -14.19 -16.89 -19.49
C THR A 617 -14.42 -15.42 -19.84
N PHE A 618 -13.45 -14.79 -20.50
CA PHE A 618 -13.58 -13.41 -21.01
C PHE A 618 -14.71 -13.31 -22.03
N GLU A 619 -14.72 -14.19 -23.04
CA GLU A 619 -15.75 -14.22 -24.09
C GLU A 619 -17.15 -14.45 -23.50
N PHE A 620 -17.29 -15.41 -22.58
CA PHE A 620 -18.53 -15.66 -21.86
C PHE A 620 -19.02 -14.41 -21.07
N ASN A 621 -18.11 -13.76 -20.35
CA ASN A 621 -18.43 -12.54 -19.63
C ASN A 621 -18.86 -11.42 -20.57
N MET A 622 -18.22 -11.26 -21.73
CA MET A 622 -18.59 -10.26 -22.70
C MET A 622 -19.98 -10.54 -23.32
N ILE A 623 -20.29 -11.79 -23.62
CA ILE A 623 -21.60 -12.20 -24.14
C ILE A 623 -22.68 -11.95 -23.09
N THR A 624 -22.46 -12.33 -21.83
CA THR A 624 -23.43 -12.14 -20.73
C THR A 624 -23.72 -10.68 -20.43
N HIS A 625 -22.74 -9.79 -20.72
CA HIS A 625 -22.91 -8.34 -20.59
C HIS A 625 -23.36 -7.64 -21.90
N GLY A 626 -23.89 -8.41 -22.88
CA GLY A 626 -24.45 -7.87 -24.12
C GLY A 626 -23.43 -7.35 -25.13
N ARG A 627 -22.16 -7.74 -25.00
CA ARG A 627 -21.07 -7.36 -25.90
C ARG A 627 -20.58 -8.50 -26.81
N GLY A 628 -21.36 -9.58 -26.92
CA GLY A 628 -21.02 -10.77 -27.73
C GLY A 628 -20.81 -10.44 -29.23
N TYR A 629 -21.47 -9.39 -29.73
CA TYR A 629 -21.31 -8.93 -31.12
C TYR A 629 -19.85 -8.61 -31.51
N LEU A 630 -18.97 -8.38 -30.55
CA LEU A 630 -17.55 -8.11 -30.82
C LEU A 630 -16.79 -9.37 -31.28
N PHE A 631 -17.34 -10.55 -31.05
CA PHE A 631 -16.75 -11.86 -31.43
C PHE A 631 -17.48 -12.52 -32.61
N GLU A 632 -18.63 -11.95 -33.02
CA GLU A 632 -19.28 -12.39 -34.26
C GLU A 632 -18.44 -11.86 -35.41
N GLY A 633 -17.65 -12.75 -35.98
CA GLY A 633 -16.82 -12.45 -37.16
C GLY A 633 -17.69 -11.88 -38.26
N GLY A 634 -17.38 -10.70 -38.73
CA GLY A 634 -18.02 -10.13 -39.90
C GLY A 634 -17.86 -11.12 -41.05
N ASN A 635 -18.96 -11.66 -41.52
CA ASN A 635 -18.99 -12.27 -42.86
C ASN A 635 -18.72 -11.14 -43.84
N ASP A 636 -17.46 -10.94 -44.20
CA ASP A 636 -17.07 -10.19 -45.38
C ASP A 636 -17.57 -10.95 -46.61
N ASN A 637 -18.81 -10.70 -46.96
CA ASN A 637 -19.36 -10.94 -48.26
C ASN A 637 -20.12 -9.68 -48.69
N ALA A 638 -19.42 -8.74 -49.26
CA ALA A 638 -19.90 -7.84 -50.33
C ALA A 638 -18.70 -7.14 -51.01
#